data_48b2dc30368f25028744ecd9fbf2b3bb
#
_entry.id   48b2dc30368f25028744ecd9fbf2b3bb
#
_cell.length_a   1.000
_cell.length_b   1.000
_cell.length_c   1.000
_cell.angle_alpha   90.00
_cell.angle_beta   90.00
_cell.angle_gamma   90.00
#
_symmetry.space_group_name_H-M   'P 1'
#
loop_
_entity.id
_entity.type
_entity.pdbx_description
1 polymer ?
#
loop_
_entity_poly.entity_id
_entity_poly.type
_entity_poly.pdbx_seq_one_letter_code
_entity_poly.pdbx_strand_id
1 'polypeptide(L)'
;MNKTIFVSIASYKDFDVINTIIDCFDKANNPNDVFVGLCLQDTEQEQKRIINLIEKEKFHLNVRFIKINAEEAQGCGWARNLIMKNLYNNEDYFLCVDSHSRFLIGWDDEYINQLNGILSKGVISVFPALFEFNETYDIYTSRKTATIYTSNAPTWTGDFIPPHCMREPIDGYEKVMNVSGGNLFGPGEIANILKVEDYYNPTKEQEIYSLLLFKSGYDIFAIKKNIIWHKYIPNSSSSYRELCNWTKFNPNMDFVSGLKDYGGTERTTSEWLIEIYKECETCKK
;
A
#
# COMPACT_ATOMS: atom_id res chain seq x y z
N MET A 1 24.56 10.23 5.16
CA MET A 1 23.74 9.39 6.07
C MET A 1 23.09 8.35 5.21
N ASN A 2 23.14 7.08 5.58
CA ASN A 2 22.40 6.03 4.88
C ASN A 2 20.91 6.33 5.03
N LYS A 3 20.17 6.13 3.97
CA LYS A 3 18.72 6.44 3.92
C LYS A 3 17.95 5.14 4.11
N THR A 4 17.45 4.91 5.30
CA THR A 4 16.74 3.68 5.64
C THR A 4 15.31 3.66 5.11
N ILE A 5 14.86 2.50 4.60
CA ILE A 5 13.50 2.30 4.07
C ILE A 5 12.81 1.18 4.85
N PHE A 6 11.62 1.47 5.39
CA PHE A 6 10.74 0.46 5.96
C PHE A 6 9.70 0.01 4.95
N VAL A 7 9.67 -1.28 4.63
CA VAL A 7 8.72 -1.89 3.70
C VAL A 7 7.66 -2.66 4.48
N SER A 8 6.42 -2.20 4.42
CA SER A 8 5.26 -2.81 5.09
C SER A 8 4.56 -3.81 4.19
N ILE A 9 4.49 -5.08 4.61
CA ILE A 9 3.88 -6.19 3.86
C ILE A 9 2.87 -6.93 4.73
N ALA A 10 1.58 -6.85 4.37
CA ALA A 10 0.53 -7.69 4.94
C ALA A 10 0.32 -8.93 4.07
N SER A 11 0.45 -10.13 4.64
CA SER A 11 0.29 -11.40 3.92
C SER A 11 -0.83 -12.23 4.57
N TYR A 12 -1.80 -12.66 3.77
CA TYR A 12 -2.88 -13.54 4.18
C TYR A 12 -2.93 -14.78 3.30
N LYS A 13 -2.54 -15.94 3.86
CA LYS A 13 -2.50 -17.23 3.15
C LYS A 13 -1.82 -17.14 1.78
N ASP A 14 -0.75 -16.36 1.71
CA ASP A 14 -0.04 -16.08 0.46
C ASP A 14 1.44 -16.45 0.56
N PHE A 15 1.78 -17.58 -0.06
CA PHE A 15 3.14 -18.08 -0.07
C PHE A 15 4.09 -17.27 -0.97
N ASP A 16 3.56 -16.48 -1.93
CA ASP A 16 4.38 -15.64 -2.81
C ASP A 16 5.10 -14.50 -2.07
N VAL A 17 4.70 -14.25 -0.83
CA VAL A 17 5.36 -13.27 0.05
C VAL A 17 6.87 -13.52 0.19
N ILE A 18 7.31 -14.77 0.17
CA ILE A 18 8.74 -15.12 0.22
C ILE A 18 9.46 -14.54 -1.01
N ASN A 19 8.90 -14.75 -2.20
CA ASN A 19 9.47 -14.23 -3.43
C ASN A 19 9.45 -12.69 -3.47
N THR A 20 8.41 -12.09 -2.91
CA THR A 20 8.31 -10.62 -2.77
C THR A 20 9.43 -10.08 -1.91
N ILE A 21 9.72 -10.71 -0.77
CA ILE A 21 10.79 -10.28 0.15
C ILE A 21 12.16 -10.50 -0.48
N ILE A 22 12.41 -11.67 -1.08
CA ILE A 22 13.67 -11.95 -1.77
C ILE A 22 13.90 -10.93 -2.89
N ASP A 23 12.90 -10.70 -3.74
CA ASP A 23 12.98 -9.74 -4.84
C ASP A 23 13.21 -8.29 -4.37
N CYS A 24 12.62 -7.92 -3.22
CA CYS A 24 12.82 -6.64 -2.56
C CYS A 24 14.30 -6.41 -2.22
N PHE A 25 14.94 -7.37 -1.55
CA PHE A 25 16.33 -7.26 -1.13
C PHE A 25 17.32 -7.45 -2.28
N ASP A 26 17.10 -8.43 -3.16
CA ASP A 26 18.02 -8.73 -4.28
C ASP A 26 18.10 -7.61 -5.31
N LYS A 27 17.04 -6.81 -5.43
CA LYS A 27 16.98 -5.70 -6.38
C LYS A 27 17.25 -4.33 -5.78
N ALA A 28 17.41 -4.23 -4.49
CA ALA A 28 17.83 -2.98 -3.85
C ALA A 28 19.32 -2.72 -4.10
N ASN A 29 19.67 -1.47 -4.37
CA ASN A 29 21.07 -1.03 -4.42
C ASN A 29 21.71 -1.04 -3.03
N ASN A 30 20.91 -0.74 -1.99
CA ASN A 30 21.35 -0.64 -0.60
C ASN A 30 20.55 -1.61 0.31
N PRO A 31 20.64 -2.94 0.11
CA PRO A 31 19.81 -3.90 0.83
C PRO A 31 19.99 -3.88 2.36
N ASN A 32 21.14 -3.42 2.85
CA ASN A 32 21.40 -3.29 4.30
C ASN A 32 20.59 -2.16 4.95
N ASP A 33 20.12 -1.20 4.17
CA ASP A 33 19.32 -0.06 4.62
C ASP A 33 17.81 -0.30 4.43
N VAL A 34 17.42 -1.47 3.92
CA VAL A 34 16.02 -1.91 3.77
C VAL A 34 15.61 -2.75 4.97
N PHE A 35 14.46 -2.44 5.57
CA PHE A 35 13.84 -3.18 6.67
C PHE A 35 12.41 -3.57 6.28
N VAL A 36 12.07 -4.84 6.44
CA VAL A 36 10.74 -5.35 6.13
C VAL A 36 9.96 -5.60 7.42
N GLY A 37 8.77 -5.03 7.52
CA GLY A 37 7.77 -5.37 8.52
C GLY A 37 6.71 -6.28 7.90
N LEU A 38 6.62 -7.53 8.34
CA LEU A 38 5.76 -8.56 7.80
C LEU A 38 4.69 -9.00 8.81
N CYS A 39 3.42 -8.87 8.46
CA CYS A 39 2.32 -9.48 9.19
C CYS A 39 1.87 -10.77 8.47
N LEU A 40 2.24 -11.92 9.02
CA LEU A 40 1.86 -13.25 8.51
C LEU A 40 0.54 -13.69 9.13
N GLN A 41 -0.51 -13.71 8.31
CA GLN A 41 -1.85 -14.17 8.69
C GLN A 41 -2.10 -15.54 8.03
N ASP A 42 -1.66 -16.61 8.70
CA ASP A 42 -1.73 -17.97 8.17
C ASP A 42 -1.85 -19.00 9.30
N THR A 43 -1.88 -20.29 8.95
CA THR A 43 -1.74 -21.39 9.91
C THR A 43 -0.36 -21.37 10.56
N GLU A 44 -0.25 -21.86 11.79
CA GLU A 44 1.04 -21.94 12.49
C GLU A 44 2.11 -22.71 11.68
N GLN A 45 1.69 -23.73 10.96
CA GLN A 45 2.58 -24.56 10.12
C GLN A 45 3.17 -23.73 8.97
N GLU A 46 2.34 -22.98 8.22
CA GLU A 46 2.81 -22.16 7.11
C GLU A 46 3.62 -20.96 7.60
N GLN A 47 3.25 -20.34 8.71
CA GLN A 47 4.05 -19.29 9.34
C GLN A 47 5.47 -19.78 9.66
N LYS A 48 5.60 -20.96 10.29
CA LYS A 48 6.91 -21.57 10.58
C LYS A 48 7.69 -21.85 9.30
N ARG A 49 7.02 -22.34 8.27
CA ARG A 49 7.63 -22.65 6.98
C ARG A 49 8.19 -21.39 6.31
N ILE A 50 7.40 -20.31 6.27
CA ILE A 50 7.80 -19.03 5.69
C ILE A 50 8.99 -18.44 6.46
N ILE A 51 8.89 -18.39 7.79
CA ILE A 51 9.95 -17.85 8.65
C ILE A 51 11.25 -18.63 8.46
N ASN A 52 11.21 -19.96 8.49
CA ASN A 52 12.39 -20.81 8.29
C ASN A 52 13.07 -20.61 6.92
N LEU A 53 12.33 -20.20 5.89
CA LEU A 53 12.90 -19.86 4.59
C LEU A 53 13.60 -18.50 4.65
N ILE A 54 12.96 -17.51 5.25
CA ILE A 54 13.54 -16.17 5.40
C ILE A 54 14.80 -16.20 6.29
N GLU A 55 14.81 -17.01 7.35
CA GLU A 55 15.96 -17.15 8.26
C GLU A 55 17.24 -17.71 7.58
N LYS A 56 17.10 -18.31 6.41
CA LYS A 56 18.24 -18.78 5.60
C LYS A 56 18.84 -17.69 4.71
N GLU A 57 18.13 -16.58 4.55
CA GLU A 57 18.54 -15.49 3.69
C GLU A 57 19.50 -14.53 4.42
N LYS A 58 20.38 -13.88 3.65
CA LYS A 58 21.41 -12.96 4.19
C LYS A 58 20.79 -11.76 4.90
N PHE A 59 19.58 -11.37 4.50
CA PHE A 59 18.85 -10.20 5.02
C PHE A 59 17.93 -10.54 6.19
N HIS A 60 17.94 -11.76 6.73
CA HIS A 60 16.97 -12.22 7.73
C HIS A 60 16.85 -11.30 8.96
N LEU A 61 17.94 -10.65 9.39
CA LEU A 61 17.93 -9.72 10.52
C LEU A 61 17.18 -8.40 10.23
N ASN A 62 16.97 -8.09 8.97
CA ASN A 62 16.23 -6.91 8.53
C ASN A 62 14.73 -7.19 8.35
N VAL A 63 14.26 -8.42 8.62
CA VAL A 63 12.84 -8.78 8.54
C VAL A 63 12.26 -8.95 9.94
N ARG A 64 11.24 -8.15 10.26
CA ARG A 64 10.51 -8.18 11.53
C ARG A 64 9.14 -8.78 11.32
N PHE A 65 8.64 -9.60 12.26
CA PHE A 65 7.42 -10.39 12.06
C PHE A 65 6.36 -10.11 13.11
N ILE A 66 5.11 -10.10 12.65
CA ILE A 66 3.91 -10.35 13.46
C ILE A 66 3.25 -11.62 12.92
N LYS A 67 2.90 -12.53 13.81
CA LYS A 67 2.22 -13.79 13.48
C LYS A 67 0.78 -13.74 13.99
N ILE A 68 -0.16 -13.92 13.08
CA ILE A 68 -1.60 -13.93 13.37
C ILE A 68 -2.17 -15.23 12.78
N ASN A 69 -3.00 -15.93 13.54
CA ASN A 69 -3.76 -17.05 12.98
C ASN A 69 -4.70 -16.52 11.89
N ALA A 70 -4.78 -17.20 10.75
CA ALA A 70 -5.62 -16.78 9.64
C ALA A 70 -7.09 -16.56 10.04
N GLU A 71 -7.60 -17.30 11.04
CA GLU A 71 -8.97 -17.15 11.54
C GLU A 71 -9.18 -15.86 12.35
N GLU A 72 -8.10 -15.25 12.84
CA GLU A 72 -8.12 -14.00 13.59
C GLU A 72 -7.89 -12.77 12.70
N ALA A 73 -7.61 -12.97 11.41
CA ALA A 73 -7.35 -11.91 10.46
C ALA A 73 -8.56 -10.97 10.30
N GLN A 74 -8.29 -9.66 10.27
CA GLN A 74 -9.32 -8.61 10.18
C GLN A 74 -9.16 -7.72 8.95
N GLY A 75 -8.41 -8.16 7.95
CA GLY A 75 -8.22 -7.45 6.69
C GLY A 75 -6.85 -6.79 6.55
N CYS A 76 -6.59 -6.31 5.33
CA CYS A 76 -5.28 -5.80 4.94
C CYS A 76 -4.91 -4.55 5.73
N GLY A 77 -5.81 -3.56 5.82
CA GLY A 77 -5.57 -2.31 6.54
C GLY A 77 -5.31 -2.52 8.03
N TRP A 78 -6.03 -3.48 8.65
CA TRP A 78 -5.77 -3.85 10.04
C TRP A 78 -4.37 -4.46 10.22
N ALA A 79 -3.97 -5.36 9.33
CA ALA A 79 -2.65 -5.97 9.38
C ALA A 79 -1.53 -4.93 9.17
N ARG A 80 -1.70 -4.00 8.22
CA ARG A 80 -0.77 -2.88 8.00
C ARG A 80 -0.69 -1.95 9.19
N ASN A 81 -1.83 -1.70 9.85
CA ASN A 81 -1.85 -0.91 11.09
C ASN A 81 -1.04 -1.59 12.21
N LEU A 82 -1.15 -2.91 12.37
CA LEU A 82 -0.31 -3.66 13.30
C LEU A 82 1.17 -3.55 12.96
N ILE A 83 1.53 -3.63 11.68
CA ILE A 83 2.92 -3.47 11.22
C ILE A 83 3.44 -2.09 11.60
N MET A 84 2.72 -1.02 11.26
CA MET A 84 3.14 0.34 11.56
C MET A 84 3.26 0.61 13.07
N LYS A 85 2.37 0.02 13.88
CA LYS A 85 2.40 0.19 15.34
C LYS A 85 3.56 -0.54 16.01
N ASN A 86 3.91 -1.74 15.53
CA ASN A 86 4.77 -2.64 16.28
C ASN A 86 6.15 -2.88 15.64
N LEU A 87 6.30 -2.65 14.34
CA LEU A 87 7.49 -3.01 13.59
C LEU A 87 8.24 -1.83 12.97
N TYR A 88 7.56 -0.71 12.68
CA TYR A 88 8.20 0.52 12.21
C TYR A 88 9.04 1.14 13.32
N ASN A 89 10.28 1.50 13.01
CA ASN A 89 11.27 1.99 13.98
C ASN A 89 11.92 3.31 13.53
N ASN A 90 11.10 4.23 13.00
CA ASN A 90 11.52 5.56 12.55
C ASN A 90 12.57 5.53 11.40
N GLU A 91 12.45 4.57 10.49
CA GLU A 91 13.20 4.59 9.24
C GLU A 91 12.87 5.88 8.46
N ASP A 92 13.82 6.35 7.63
CA ASP A 92 13.72 7.64 6.93
C ASP A 92 12.57 7.66 5.89
N TYR A 93 12.27 6.49 5.29
CA TYR A 93 11.23 6.31 4.29
C TYR A 93 10.32 5.13 4.63
N PHE A 94 9.10 5.21 4.15
CA PHE A 94 8.07 4.18 4.26
C PHE A 94 7.60 3.74 2.88
N LEU A 95 7.53 2.44 2.66
CA LEU A 95 6.94 1.83 1.46
C LEU A 95 5.89 0.80 1.89
N CYS A 96 4.69 0.88 1.33
CA CYS A 96 3.65 -0.13 1.49
C CYS A 96 3.46 -0.89 0.17
N VAL A 97 3.53 -2.23 0.23
CA VAL A 97 3.32 -3.11 -0.93
C VAL A 97 2.49 -4.33 -0.56
N ASP A 98 1.93 -4.98 -1.57
CA ASP A 98 1.23 -6.26 -1.40
C ASP A 98 2.21 -7.44 -1.34
N SER A 99 1.76 -8.56 -0.74
CA SER A 99 2.56 -9.77 -0.53
C SER A 99 2.98 -10.50 -1.82
N HIS A 100 2.46 -10.10 -2.97
CA HIS A 100 2.73 -10.66 -4.29
C HIS A 100 3.18 -9.55 -5.26
N SER A 101 4.26 -8.88 -4.88
CA SER A 101 4.87 -7.78 -5.62
C SER A 101 6.25 -8.15 -6.17
N ARG A 102 6.71 -7.42 -7.18
CA ARG A 102 8.08 -7.51 -7.71
C ARG A 102 8.64 -6.10 -7.91
N PHE A 103 9.94 -5.97 -7.81
CA PHE A 103 10.64 -4.68 -7.74
C PHE A 103 11.49 -4.41 -8.98
N LEU A 104 11.67 -3.15 -9.32
CA LEU A 104 12.67 -2.69 -10.28
C LEU A 104 14.07 -2.86 -9.68
N ILE A 105 15.07 -3.17 -10.49
CA ILE A 105 16.47 -3.11 -10.05
C ILE A 105 16.81 -1.66 -9.65
N GLY A 106 17.33 -1.47 -8.42
CA GLY A 106 17.63 -0.17 -7.83
C GLY A 106 16.37 0.61 -7.40
N TRP A 107 15.29 -0.10 -7.06
CA TRP A 107 14.00 0.49 -6.68
C TRP A 107 14.10 1.47 -5.49
N ASP A 108 14.99 1.19 -4.55
CA ASP A 108 15.25 1.99 -3.35
C ASP A 108 15.74 3.40 -3.71
N ASP A 109 16.79 3.49 -4.51
CA ASP A 109 17.30 4.77 -5.01
C ASP A 109 16.31 5.46 -5.95
N GLU A 110 15.61 4.69 -6.78
CA GLU A 110 14.63 5.23 -7.72
C GLU A 110 13.47 5.92 -7.01
N TYR A 111 12.86 5.28 -5.99
CA TYR A 111 11.81 5.92 -5.20
C TYR A 111 12.30 7.18 -4.49
N ILE A 112 13.48 7.13 -3.89
CA ILE A 112 14.06 8.30 -3.23
C ILE A 112 14.29 9.44 -4.22
N ASN A 113 14.80 9.13 -5.42
CA ASN A 113 15.03 10.12 -6.48
C ASN A 113 13.72 10.73 -6.98
N GLN A 114 12.69 9.90 -7.18
CA GLN A 114 11.37 10.39 -7.58
C GLN A 114 10.75 11.28 -6.48
N LEU A 115 10.83 10.89 -5.22
CA LEU A 115 10.30 11.68 -4.11
C LEU A 115 11.03 13.03 -3.98
N ASN A 116 12.35 13.06 -4.17
CA ASN A 116 13.15 14.29 -4.14
C ASN A 116 12.82 15.24 -5.32
N GLY A 117 12.25 14.74 -6.39
CA GLY A 117 11.78 15.55 -7.52
C GLY A 117 10.48 16.29 -7.24
N ILE A 118 9.75 15.92 -6.19
CA ILE A 118 8.51 16.57 -5.77
C ILE A 118 8.86 17.81 -4.95
N LEU A 119 8.36 18.97 -5.39
CA LEU A 119 8.68 20.28 -4.79
C LEU A 119 7.82 20.62 -3.56
N SER A 120 6.77 19.85 -3.29
CA SER A 120 5.86 20.02 -2.15
C SER A 120 5.99 18.86 -1.17
N LYS A 121 5.33 18.98 -0.01
CA LYS A 121 5.16 17.88 0.93
C LYS A 121 4.30 16.80 0.27
N GLY A 122 4.91 15.71 -0.16
CA GLY A 122 4.24 14.73 -1.01
C GLY A 122 4.62 13.30 -0.75
N VAL A 123 3.80 12.40 -1.29
CA VAL A 123 4.02 10.95 -1.36
C VAL A 123 3.83 10.49 -2.80
N ILE A 124 4.42 9.35 -3.14
CA ILE A 124 4.25 8.69 -4.45
C ILE A 124 3.29 7.52 -4.25
N SER A 125 2.24 7.48 -5.06
CA SER A 125 1.34 6.35 -5.08
C SER A 125 0.69 6.18 -6.44
N VAL A 126 0.70 4.93 -6.92
CA VAL A 126 0.10 4.54 -8.20
C VAL A 126 -0.21 3.06 -8.17
N PHE A 127 -1.28 2.62 -8.82
CA PHE A 127 -1.58 1.19 -8.92
C PHE A 127 -0.53 0.51 -9.79
N PRO A 128 0.21 -0.48 -9.26
CA PRO A 128 1.31 -1.13 -9.97
C PRO A 128 0.85 -1.80 -11.27
N ALA A 129 1.73 -1.87 -12.25
CA ALA A 129 1.49 -2.67 -13.44
C ALA A 129 1.41 -4.16 -13.10
N LEU A 130 0.67 -4.91 -13.92
CA LEU A 130 0.55 -6.36 -13.81
C LEU A 130 1.87 -7.03 -14.17
N PHE A 131 2.26 -8.06 -13.41
CA PHE A 131 3.21 -9.07 -13.87
C PHE A 131 2.54 -10.45 -13.91
N GLU A 132 3.04 -11.30 -14.80
CA GLU A 132 2.64 -12.70 -14.96
C GLU A 132 3.89 -13.55 -15.17
N PHE A 133 3.78 -14.85 -14.95
CA PHE A 133 4.81 -15.80 -15.31
C PHE A 133 4.52 -16.36 -16.71
N ASN A 134 5.54 -16.45 -17.55
CA ASN A 134 5.45 -17.18 -18.81
C ASN A 134 5.54 -18.70 -18.58
N GLU A 135 5.45 -19.50 -19.67
CA GLU A 135 5.54 -20.98 -19.62
C GLU A 135 6.88 -21.47 -19.06
N THR A 136 7.94 -20.67 -19.08
CA THR A 136 9.26 -20.99 -18.52
C THR A 136 9.46 -20.49 -17.11
N TYR A 137 8.39 -19.98 -16.46
CA TYR A 137 8.41 -19.34 -15.14
C TYR A 137 9.25 -18.06 -15.06
N ASP A 138 9.63 -17.48 -16.22
CA ASP A 138 10.21 -16.15 -16.22
C ASP A 138 9.11 -15.10 -15.99
N ILE A 139 9.44 -14.04 -15.26
CA ILE A 139 8.51 -12.96 -15.01
C ILE A 139 8.23 -12.23 -16.31
N TYR A 140 6.99 -12.33 -16.78
CA TYR A 140 6.50 -11.56 -17.90
C TYR A 140 5.81 -10.29 -17.37
N THR A 141 6.49 -9.17 -17.52
CA THR A 141 5.87 -7.87 -17.25
C THR A 141 4.97 -7.53 -18.43
N SER A 142 3.66 -7.57 -18.24
CA SER A 142 2.77 -7.03 -19.25
C SER A 142 3.16 -5.55 -19.49
N ARG A 143 3.07 -5.08 -20.73
CA ARG A 143 3.37 -3.69 -21.10
C ARG A 143 2.38 -2.67 -20.54
N LYS A 144 1.49 -3.08 -19.63
CA LYS A 144 0.58 -2.16 -18.96
C LYS A 144 1.40 -1.32 -17.99
N THR A 145 1.35 -0.03 -18.19
CA THR A 145 1.86 0.95 -17.25
C THR A 145 1.07 0.92 -15.95
N ALA A 146 1.64 1.49 -14.92
CA ALA A 146 0.91 1.85 -13.71
C ALA A 146 -0.37 2.62 -14.06
N THR A 147 -1.41 2.47 -13.26
CA THR A 147 -2.69 3.12 -13.49
C THR A 147 -3.09 4.01 -12.32
N ILE A 148 -3.84 5.07 -12.62
CA ILE A 148 -4.50 5.91 -11.64
C ILE A 148 -5.97 5.55 -11.63
N TYR A 149 -6.53 5.49 -10.42
CA TYR A 149 -7.98 5.44 -10.24
C TYR A 149 -8.47 6.82 -9.86
N THR A 150 -9.31 7.41 -10.71
CA THR A 150 -9.99 8.66 -10.41
C THR A 150 -11.47 8.39 -10.12
N SER A 151 -12.02 9.10 -9.16
CA SER A 151 -13.43 9.00 -8.81
C SER A 151 -14.32 9.62 -9.89
N ASN A 152 -15.41 8.95 -10.29
CA ASN A 152 -16.33 9.47 -11.30
C ASN A 152 -17.51 10.28 -10.76
N ALA A 153 -17.63 10.50 -9.52
CA ALA A 153 -18.46 11.42 -8.75
C ALA A 153 -18.75 10.82 -7.37
N PRO A 154 -18.70 11.58 -6.31
CA PRO A 154 -19.15 11.10 -5.01
C PRO A 154 -20.67 11.01 -5.02
N THR A 155 -21.20 9.80 -5.04
CA THR A 155 -22.57 9.59 -4.60
C THR A 155 -22.55 9.45 -3.09
N TRP A 156 -23.06 10.43 -2.40
CA TRP A 156 -23.23 10.45 -0.94
C TRP A 156 -24.35 9.49 -0.50
N THR A 157 -24.20 8.23 -0.78
CA THR A 157 -25.14 7.18 -0.33
C THR A 157 -24.43 6.24 0.64
N GLY A 158 -23.76 6.76 1.66
CA GLY A 158 -23.22 5.91 2.74
C GLY A 158 -22.14 4.89 2.34
N ASP A 159 -22.18 4.39 1.12
CA ASP A 159 -21.22 3.47 0.51
C ASP A 159 -20.37 4.22 -0.50
N PHE A 160 -19.33 4.89 -0.01
CA PHE A 160 -18.41 5.62 -0.86
C PHE A 160 -17.47 4.65 -1.58
N ILE A 161 -17.91 4.10 -2.68
CA ILE A 161 -17.06 3.55 -3.72
C ILE A 161 -17.33 4.36 -4.98
N PRO A 162 -16.52 5.37 -5.28
CA PRO A 162 -16.67 6.06 -6.53
C PRO A 162 -16.42 5.08 -7.68
N PRO A 163 -17.19 5.12 -8.77
CA PRO A 163 -16.86 4.37 -9.96
C PRO A 163 -15.48 4.82 -10.44
N HIS A 164 -14.56 3.89 -10.62
CA HIS A 164 -13.17 4.16 -10.94
C HIS A 164 -13.00 4.34 -12.45
N CYS A 165 -12.46 5.45 -12.87
CA CYS A 165 -11.87 5.60 -14.19
C CYS A 165 -10.40 5.20 -14.08
N MET A 166 -9.99 4.18 -14.82
CA MET A 166 -8.58 3.73 -14.87
C MET A 166 -7.91 4.36 -16.08
N ARG A 167 -6.84 5.07 -15.86
CA ARG A 167 -6.00 5.62 -16.93
C ARG A 167 -4.52 5.61 -16.56
N GLU A 168 -3.66 5.76 -17.55
CA GLU A 168 -2.23 5.94 -17.30
C GLU A 168 -1.94 7.34 -16.72
N PRO A 169 -0.93 7.46 -15.84
CA PRO A 169 -0.41 8.76 -15.42
C PRO A 169 0.15 9.54 -16.62
N ILE A 170 0.11 10.85 -16.54
CA ILE A 170 0.85 11.71 -17.47
C ILE A 170 2.36 11.63 -17.19
N ASP A 171 3.17 12.13 -18.12
CA ASP A 171 4.61 12.24 -17.89
C ASP A 171 4.92 13.23 -16.76
N GLY A 172 5.89 12.90 -15.92
CA GLY A 172 6.28 13.69 -14.76
C GLY A 172 5.51 13.29 -13.49
N TYR A 173 5.14 14.27 -12.69
CA TYR A 173 4.42 14.09 -11.41
C TYR A 173 2.99 14.57 -11.56
N GLU A 174 2.05 13.67 -11.50
CA GLU A 174 0.64 13.99 -11.56
C GLU A 174 0.01 13.94 -10.16
N LYS A 175 -0.56 15.07 -9.71
CA LYS A 175 -1.29 15.10 -8.44
C LYS A 175 -2.59 14.34 -8.59
N VAL A 176 -2.83 13.41 -7.66
CA VAL A 176 -4.02 12.56 -7.58
C VAL A 176 -4.60 12.56 -6.18
N MET A 177 -5.85 12.14 -6.03
CA MET A 177 -6.53 12.18 -4.74
C MET A 177 -6.57 10.83 -4.02
N ASN A 178 -6.20 9.74 -4.70
CA ASN A 178 -6.31 8.38 -4.16
C ASN A 178 -4.94 7.69 -4.11
N VAL A 179 -4.66 7.01 -3.00
CA VAL A 179 -3.51 6.11 -2.88
C VAL A 179 -3.85 4.71 -3.37
N SER A 180 -2.82 3.99 -3.77
CA SER A 180 -2.85 2.53 -3.91
C SER A 180 -2.26 1.89 -2.66
N GLY A 181 -3.01 1.01 -2.00
CA GLY A 181 -2.49 0.26 -0.85
C GLY A 181 -1.34 -0.68 -1.23
N GLY A 182 -1.25 -1.10 -2.49
CA GLY A 182 -0.17 -1.94 -3.00
C GLY A 182 1.06 -1.18 -3.49
N ASN A 183 1.07 0.16 -3.41
CA ASN A 183 2.21 0.99 -3.80
C ASN A 183 2.06 2.41 -3.24
N LEU A 184 2.56 2.63 -2.04
CA LEU A 184 2.61 3.93 -1.40
C LEU A 184 4.00 4.16 -0.81
N PHE A 185 4.73 5.14 -1.35
CA PHE A 185 6.07 5.53 -0.89
C PHE A 185 6.10 6.99 -0.44
N GLY A 186 6.78 7.25 0.67
CA GLY A 186 6.96 8.61 1.19
C GLY A 186 7.94 8.70 2.36
N PRO A 187 8.05 9.88 2.99
CA PRO A 187 8.83 10.04 4.22
C PRO A 187 8.36 9.06 5.30
N GLY A 188 9.28 8.55 6.11
CA GLY A 188 8.98 7.54 7.13
C GLY A 188 7.90 7.96 8.12
N GLU A 189 7.81 9.24 8.44
CA GLU A 189 6.79 9.77 9.34
C GLU A 189 5.34 9.51 8.91
N ILE A 190 5.08 9.22 7.61
CA ILE A 190 3.73 8.86 7.17
C ILE A 190 3.22 7.57 7.85
N ALA A 191 4.10 6.67 8.24
CA ALA A 191 3.73 5.48 9.01
C ALA A 191 3.02 5.85 10.32
N ASN A 192 3.39 6.98 10.95
CA ASN A 192 2.72 7.47 12.15
C ASN A 192 1.39 8.17 11.86
N ILE A 193 1.26 8.76 10.68
CA ILE A 193 0.02 9.40 10.21
C ILE A 193 -1.03 8.34 9.85
N LEU A 194 -0.60 7.27 9.17
CA LEU A 194 -1.48 6.24 8.63
C LEU A 194 -1.95 5.20 9.66
N LYS A 195 -1.26 5.08 10.80
CA LYS A 195 -1.71 4.18 11.86
C LYS A 195 -2.91 4.77 12.59
N VAL A 196 -4.03 4.10 12.49
CA VAL A 196 -5.29 4.47 13.13
C VAL A 196 -5.58 3.50 14.26
N GLU A 197 -5.95 4.00 15.44
CA GLU A 197 -6.34 3.16 16.56
C GLU A 197 -7.62 2.42 16.29
N ASP A 198 -8.35 1.81 16.44
CA ASP A 198 -9.67 1.23 16.19
C ASP A 198 -10.09 1.16 14.70
N TYR A 199 -9.11 0.96 13.82
CA TYR A 199 -9.42 0.84 12.40
C TYR A 199 -10.00 -0.54 12.06
N TYR A 200 -11.24 -0.56 11.61
CA TYR A 200 -11.99 -1.80 11.33
C TYR A 200 -12.64 -1.88 9.94
N ASN A 201 -12.32 -0.98 9.01
CA ASN A 201 -12.91 -1.07 7.67
C ASN A 201 -11.91 -1.58 6.62
N PRO A 202 -11.88 -2.90 6.35
CA PRO A 202 -10.90 -3.50 5.44
C PRO A 202 -11.10 -3.12 3.97
N THR A 203 -12.26 -2.55 3.62
CA THR A 203 -12.58 -2.18 2.23
C THR A 203 -12.26 -0.73 1.90
N LYS A 204 -11.92 0.10 2.90
CA LYS A 204 -11.74 1.55 2.74
C LYS A 204 -10.34 2.04 3.12
N GLU A 205 -9.37 1.15 3.15
CA GLU A 205 -7.99 1.49 3.51
C GLU A 205 -7.43 2.62 2.64
N GLN A 206 -7.65 2.54 1.34
CA GLN A 206 -7.09 3.49 0.39
C GLN A 206 -7.68 4.89 0.58
N GLU A 207 -8.99 4.98 0.76
CA GLU A 207 -9.69 6.23 1.03
C GLU A 207 -9.26 6.84 2.37
N ILE A 208 -9.10 6.00 3.39
CA ILE A 208 -8.63 6.43 4.71
C ILE A 208 -7.22 7.00 4.60
N TYR A 209 -6.30 6.28 3.99
CA TYR A 209 -4.93 6.74 3.81
C TYR A 209 -4.88 8.04 3.00
N SER A 210 -5.68 8.14 1.94
CA SER A 210 -5.78 9.35 1.13
C SER A 210 -6.24 10.56 1.95
N LEU A 211 -7.29 10.39 2.76
CA LEU A 211 -7.81 11.44 3.63
C LEU A 211 -6.81 11.83 4.72
N LEU A 212 -6.18 10.87 5.40
CA LEU A 212 -5.22 11.13 6.47
C LEU A 212 -4.00 11.89 5.97
N LEU A 213 -3.45 11.49 4.81
CA LEU A 213 -2.35 12.19 4.16
C LEU A 213 -2.75 13.60 3.77
N PHE A 214 -3.91 13.78 3.14
CA PHE A 214 -4.40 15.09 2.77
C PHE A 214 -4.57 16.02 3.98
N LYS A 215 -5.22 15.55 5.06
CA LYS A 215 -5.37 16.31 6.31
C LYS A 215 -4.03 16.68 6.95
N SER A 216 -3.00 15.88 6.73
CA SER A 216 -1.65 16.12 7.23
C SER A 216 -0.78 16.94 6.27
N GLY A 217 -1.39 17.58 5.26
CA GLY A 217 -0.72 18.47 4.31
C GLY A 217 0.04 17.78 3.19
N TYR A 218 -0.04 16.45 3.08
CA TYR A 218 0.60 15.72 1.99
C TYR A 218 -0.24 15.79 0.71
N ASP A 219 0.44 15.99 -0.40
CA ASP A 219 -0.11 15.74 -1.74
C ASP A 219 0.29 14.35 -2.22
N ILE A 220 -0.59 13.68 -2.95
CA ILE A 220 -0.35 12.37 -3.52
C ILE A 220 0.03 12.56 -4.99
N PHE A 221 1.14 11.96 -5.40
CA PHE A 221 1.63 12.06 -6.77
C PHE A 221 1.71 10.68 -7.43
N ALA A 222 1.13 10.57 -8.60
CA ALA A 222 1.33 9.44 -9.48
C ALA A 222 2.52 9.71 -10.41
N ILE A 223 3.28 8.65 -10.70
CA ILE A 223 4.39 8.65 -11.64
C ILE A 223 4.15 7.58 -12.70
N LYS A 224 4.55 7.83 -13.94
CA LYS A 224 4.40 6.87 -15.05
C LYS A 224 5.39 5.72 -14.98
N LYS A 225 6.54 5.93 -14.35
CA LYS A 225 7.58 4.92 -14.24
C LYS A 225 7.13 3.77 -13.31
N ASN A 226 7.11 2.55 -13.83
CA ASN A 226 6.88 1.37 -13.01
C ASN A 226 8.13 1.06 -12.17
N ILE A 227 7.98 1.10 -10.85
CA ILE A 227 9.01 0.72 -9.88
C ILE A 227 8.61 -0.59 -9.20
N ILE A 228 7.31 -0.82 -9.06
CA ILE A 228 6.70 -2.04 -8.49
C ILE A 228 5.76 -2.65 -9.51
N TRP A 229 5.73 -3.96 -9.58
CA TRP A 229 4.73 -4.77 -10.29
C TRP A 229 3.94 -5.59 -9.28
N HIS A 230 2.69 -5.85 -9.59
CA HIS A 230 1.75 -6.58 -8.73
C HIS A 230 1.11 -7.74 -9.49
N LYS A 231 0.90 -8.85 -8.82
CA LYS A 231 0.19 -9.99 -9.38
C LYS A 231 -1.30 -9.87 -9.10
N TYR A 232 -2.07 -9.47 -10.11
CA TYR A 232 -3.52 -9.45 -10.03
C TYR A 232 -4.07 -10.83 -10.30
N ILE A 233 -4.44 -11.58 -9.25
CA ILE A 233 -5.02 -12.92 -9.40
C ILE A 233 -6.51 -12.76 -9.69
N PRO A 234 -7.02 -13.23 -10.86
CA PRO A 234 -8.45 -13.24 -11.11
C PRO A 234 -9.16 -14.05 -10.01
N ASN A 235 -10.18 -13.48 -9.38
CA ASN A 235 -10.99 -14.10 -8.32
C ASN A 235 -10.35 -14.29 -6.94
N SER A 236 -9.14 -13.81 -6.67
CA SER A 236 -8.56 -13.88 -5.32
C SER A 236 -9.32 -13.02 -4.29
N SER A 237 -10.05 -12.01 -4.75
CA SER A 237 -10.90 -11.18 -3.88
C SER A 237 -12.08 -11.93 -3.26
N SER A 238 -12.55 -13.02 -3.88
CA SER A 238 -13.65 -13.84 -3.33
C SER A 238 -13.15 -14.71 -2.17
N SER A 239 -12.02 -15.39 -2.32
CA SER A 239 -11.47 -16.24 -1.26
C SER A 239 -11.09 -15.45 0.00
N TYR A 240 -10.58 -14.22 -0.17
CA TYR A 240 -10.28 -13.33 0.93
C TYR A 240 -11.53 -12.82 1.64
N ARG A 241 -12.58 -12.42 0.88
CA ARG A 241 -13.85 -11.94 1.44
C ARG A 241 -14.66 -13.05 2.11
N GLU A 242 -14.60 -14.27 1.58
CA GLU A 242 -15.30 -15.43 2.14
C GLU A 242 -14.63 -15.98 3.40
N LEU A 243 -13.32 -15.85 3.53
CA LEU A 243 -12.55 -16.42 4.64
C LEU A 243 -12.36 -15.47 5.82
N CYS A 244 -12.38 -14.17 5.59
CA CYS A 244 -12.40 -13.19 6.68
C CYS A 244 -13.81 -13.10 7.24
N ASN A 245 -13.92 -13.30 8.56
CA ASN A 245 -15.20 -13.23 9.26
C ASN A 245 -15.65 -11.76 9.39
N TRP A 246 -16.09 -11.19 8.26
CA TRP A 246 -16.51 -9.79 8.07
C TRP A 246 -17.73 -9.42 8.92
N THR A 247 -18.38 -10.41 9.57
CA THR A 247 -19.55 -10.21 10.42
C THR A 247 -19.25 -9.43 11.71
N LYS A 248 -17.99 -9.27 12.08
CA LYS A 248 -17.58 -8.39 13.20
C LYS A 248 -17.57 -6.90 12.80
N PHE A 249 -17.90 -6.62 11.56
CA PHE A 249 -17.90 -5.30 10.97
C PHE A 249 -19.21 -4.58 11.28
N ASN A 250 -19.14 -3.35 11.75
CA ASN A 250 -20.29 -2.45 11.75
C ASN A 250 -20.31 -1.67 10.43
N PRO A 251 -21.13 -2.09 9.43
CA PRO A 251 -21.21 -1.40 8.14
C PRO A 251 -21.80 0.01 8.23
N ASN A 252 -22.40 0.36 9.38
CA ASN A 252 -23.05 1.65 9.63
C ASN A 252 -22.12 2.69 10.26
N MET A 253 -20.84 2.41 10.42
CA MET A 253 -19.89 3.42 10.89
C MET A 253 -19.74 4.48 9.80
N ASP A 254 -20.29 5.67 10.04
CA ASP A 254 -20.09 6.82 9.15
C ASP A 254 -18.57 7.09 9.07
N PHE A 255 -18.01 6.67 7.93
CA PHE A 255 -16.60 6.73 7.64
C PHE A 255 -15.99 8.12 7.87
N VAL A 256 -16.71 9.17 7.49
CA VAL A 256 -16.24 10.53 7.60
C VAL A 256 -16.31 11.04 9.04
N SER A 257 -17.37 10.69 9.78
CA SER A 257 -17.51 11.10 11.18
C SER A 257 -16.57 10.36 12.11
N GLY A 258 -16.29 9.09 11.83
CA GLY A 258 -15.35 8.28 12.62
C GLY A 258 -13.88 8.70 12.47
N LEU A 259 -13.53 9.41 11.41
CA LEU A 259 -12.16 9.89 11.15
C LEU A 259 -11.94 11.38 11.49
N LYS A 260 -12.93 12.07 12.09
CA LYS A 260 -12.79 13.50 12.43
C LYS A 260 -11.59 13.80 13.30
N ASP A 261 -11.27 12.90 14.22
CA ASP A 261 -10.22 13.07 15.22
C ASP A 261 -8.86 12.51 14.76
N TYR A 262 -8.81 11.86 13.59
CA TYR A 262 -7.57 11.29 13.04
C TYR A 262 -6.93 12.16 11.96
N GLY A 263 -5.60 12.05 11.85
CA GLY A 263 -4.80 12.79 10.89
C GLY A 263 -4.44 14.20 11.34
N GLY A 264 -3.78 14.93 10.47
CA GLY A 264 -3.38 16.31 10.71
C GLY A 264 -4.54 17.29 10.65
N THR A 265 -4.23 18.54 10.97
CA THR A 265 -5.18 19.67 10.93
C THR A 265 -4.80 20.70 9.87
N GLU A 266 -3.85 20.39 8.99
CA GLU A 266 -3.39 21.32 7.95
C GLU A 266 -4.47 21.57 6.88
N ARG A 267 -5.32 20.56 6.61
CA ARG A 267 -6.46 20.64 5.67
C ARG A 267 -7.68 19.93 6.24
N THR A 268 -8.85 20.31 5.77
CA THR A 268 -10.12 19.75 6.24
C THR A 268 -10.65 18.62 5.34
N THR A 269 -11.53 17.81 5.88
CA THR A 269 -12.26 16.79 5.09
C THR A 269 -13.11 17.45 3.99
N SER A 270 -13.67 18.61 4.24
CA SER A 270 -14.46 19.35 3.23
C SER A 270 -13.60 19.80 2.05
N GLU A 271 -12.39 20.27 2.29
CA GLU A 271 -11.43 20.58 1.23
C GLU A 271 -11.05 19.35 0.44
N TRP A 272 -10.82 18.21 1.10
CA TRP A 272 -10.53 16.94 0.41
C TRP A 272 -11.66 16.53 -0.53
N LEU A 273 -12.90 16.62 -0.08
CA LEU A 273 -14.07 16.32 -0.91
C LEU A 273 -14.17 17.26 -2.13
N ILE A 274 -13.90 18.55 -1.95
CA ILE A 274 -13.88 19.52 -3.05
C ILE A 274 -12.83 19.14 -4.10
N GLU A 275 -11.63 18.75 -3.69
CA GLU A 275 -10.57 18.33 -4.63
C GLU A 275 -10.93 17.04 -5.37
N ILE A 276 -11.54 16.06 -4.71
CA ILE A 276 -12.07 14.86 -5.38
C ILE A 276 -13.12 15.23 -6.43
N TYR A 277 -14.04 16.16 -6.13
CA TYR A 277 -15.04 16.63 -7.12
C TYR A 277 -14.38 17.25 -8.34
N LYS A 278 -13.36 18.08 -8.16
CA LYS A 278 -12.61 18.69 -9.27
C LYS A 278 -11.92 17.64 -10.13
N GLU A 279 -11.32 16.62 -9.52
CA GLU A 279 -10.68 15.52 -10.24
C GLU A 279 -11.72 14.77 -11.09
N CYS A 280 -12.93 14.52 -10.55
CA CYS A 280 -14.01 13.86 -11.28
C CYS A 280 -14.49 14.64 -12.51
N GLU A 281 -14.53 15.97 -12.46
CA GLU A 281 -14.91 16.79 -13.60
C GLU A 281 -13.89 16.77 -14.74
N THR A 282 -12.61 16.65 -14.40
CA THR A 282 -11.53 16.57 -15.41
C THR A 282 -11.53 15.24 -16.15
N CYS A 283 -12.01 14.15 -15.54
CA CYS A 283 -12.11 12.83 -16.15
C CYS A 283 -13.25 12.68 -17.16
N LYS A 284 -14.18 13.63 -17.22
CA LYS A 284 -15.31 13.63 -18.17
C LYS A 284 -14.98 14.25 -19.53
N LYS A 285 -13.80 14.81 -19.67
CA LYS A 285 -13.29 15.40 -20.92
C LYS A 285 -12.30 14.49 -21.60
#